data_7c9582f5777796d7bee0eb0f788d299d
#
_entry.id   7c9582f5777796d7bee0eb0f788d299d
#
_cell.length_a   1.000
_cell.length_b   1.000
_cell.length_c   1.000
_cell.angle_alpha   90.00
_cell.angle_beta   90.00
_cell.angle_gamma   90.00
#
_symmetry.space_group_name_H-M   'P 1'
#
loop_
_entity.id
_entity.type
_entity.pdbx_description
1 polymer ?
#
loop_
_entity_poly.entity_id
_entity_poly.type
_entity_poly.pdbx_seq_one_letter_code
_entity_poly.pdbx_strand_id
1 'polypeptide(L)'
;MAAALAAVSAGWSQAALAHPAAPPRKPTVILFVGNSFFHGAFEPVLSYNAAGITDENFKPGGAAGRARSTLHNRAAWGGIPGIFKKLTAEAGLNYEVHMEAISGQTLKFHYDSALAVVQQRPWDQVVLHDYSTGPVPTRHGGQPARFFDYATRLEEAVHATNSKAQVYLYETWARADLTYPAGKNYSGLPLDSMTTDLHRAYYREAAQDKHFAGVAPAGDAWLWAIQQGVAMPNPYAPEAGKVDLWGPDHYHPSIYGAYLNACVLLDRLAHYDPRQLGAHEKAAADLGIAPEVAVKLQRIAYEQVRAAWPH
;
A
#
# COMPACT_ATOMS: atom_id res chain seq x y z
N MET A 1 -38.67 -73.97 -20.66
CA MET A 1 -38.41 -72.90 -21.61
C MET A 1 -38.56 -71.57 -20.87
N ALA A 2 -37.45 -70.94 -20.52
CA ALA A 2 -37.41 -69.63 -19.84
C ALA A 2 -36.76 -68.58 -20.77
N ALA A 3 -37.52 -67.56 -21.16
CA ALA A 3 -37.05 -66.50 -22.01
C ALA A 3 -36.42 -65.37 -21.14
N ALA A 4 -35.17 -65.07 -21.38
CA ALA A 4 -34.49 -63.92 -20.72
C ALA A 4 -34.69 -62.69 -21.56
N LEU A 5 -35.29 -61.62 -20.91
CA LEU A 5 -35.37 -60.27 -21.44
C LEU A 5 -34.09 -59.53 -21.06
N ALA A 6 -33.33 -59.07 -22.06
CA ALA A 6 -32.21 -58.15 -21.89
C ALA A 6 -32.70 -56.71 -21.95
N ALA A 7 -32.56 -55.95 -20.84
CA ALA A 7 -32.84 -54.51 -20.79
C ALA A 7 -31.63 -53.73 -21.29
N VAL A 8 -31.77 -52.97 -22.38
CA VAL A 8 -30.75 -52.04 -22.91
C VAL A 8 -30.98 -50.67 -22.21
N SER A 9 -30.04 -50.30 -21.34
CA SER A 9 -30.03 -48.97 -20.74
C SER A 9 -29.30 -47.97 -21.67
N ALA A 10 -30.08 -47.08 -22.29
CA ALA A 10 -29.51 -45.94 -23.03
C ALA A 10 -29.01 -44.89 -22.05
N GLY A 11 -27.68 -44.80 -21.91
CA GLY A 11 -27.05 -43.74 -21.14
C GLY A 11 -27.08 -42.40 -21.91
N TRP A 12 -27.84 -41.46 -21.42
CA TRP A 12 -27.83 -40.08 -21.93
C TRP A 12 -26.65 -39.35 -21.34
N SER A 13 -25.59 -39.12 -22.13
CA SER A 13 -24.47 -38.26 -21.77
C SER A 13 -24.93 -36.80 -21.88
N GLN A 14 -25.18 -36.14 -20.73
CA GLN A 14 -25.40 -34.68 -20.72
C GLN A 14 -24.06 -33.99 -20.98
N ALA A 15 -23.87 -33.48 -22.19
CA ALA A 15 -22.79 -32.58 -22.50
C ALA A 15 -23.04 -31.28 -21.70
N ALA A 16 -22.19 -31.02 -20.71
CA ALA A 16 -22.20 -29.73 -19.98
C ALA A 16 -21.91 -28.61 -20.97
N LEU A 17 -22.90 -27.77 -21.23
CA LEU A 17 -22.72 -26.55 -22.03
C LEU A 17 -21.76 -25.64 -21.26
N ALA A 18 -20.52 -25.52 -21.77
CA ALA A 18 -19.57 -24.54 -21.29
C ALA A 18 -20.17 -23.15 -21.47
N HIS A 19 -20.47 -22.48 -20.38
CA HIS A 19 -20.86 -21.07 -20.45
C HIS A 19 -19.68 -20.28 -21.00
N PRO A 20 -19.88 -19.39 -22.00
CA PRO A 20 -18.82 -18.51 -22.46
C PRO A 20 -18.29 -17.71 -21.27
N ALA A 21 -16.96 -17.69 -21.09
CA ALA A 21 -16.33 -16.89 -20.06
C ALA A 21 -16.77 -15.42 -20.23
N ALA A 22 -17.21 -14.80 -19.13
CA ALA A 22 -17.54 -13.37 -19.16
C ALA A 22 -16.35 -12.57 -19.71
N PRO A 23 -16.58 -11.54 -20.54
CA PRO A 23 -15.50 -10.74 -21.08
C PRO A 23 -14.67 -10.16 -19.92
N PRO A 24 -13.33 -10.07 -20.08
CA PRO A 24 -12.47 -9.55 -19.03
C PRO A 24 -12.93 -8.15 -18.62
N ARG A 25 -13.18 -7.92 -17.34
CA ARG A 25 -13.55 -6.61 -16.81
C ARG A 25 -12.40 -5.63 -17.09
N LYS A 26 -12.75 -4.40 -17.53
CA LYS A 26 -11.77 -3.32 -17.67
C LYS A 26 -10.99 -3.19 -16.34
N PRO A 27 -9.66 -3.05 -16.37
CA PRO A 27 -8.89 -2.88 -15.15
C PRO A 27 -9.26 -1.56 -14.44
N THR A 28 -9.24 -1.57 -13.11
CA THR A 28 -9.16 -0.36 -12.31
C THR A 28 -7.73 0.18 -12.42
N VAL A 29 -7.57 1.39 -12.90
CA VAL A 29 -6.26 2.00 -13.13
C VAL A 29 -5.90 2.88 -11.94
N ILE A 30 -4.81 2.55 -11.25
CA ILE A 30 -4.39 3.22 -10.03
C ILE A 30 -2.98 3.79 -10.13
N LEU A 31 -2.79 5.01 -9.58
CA LEU A 31 -1.49 5.66 -9.44
C LEU A 31 -1.14 5.86 -7.97
N PHE A 32 0.07 5.45 -7.58
CA PHE A 32 0.67 5.73 -6.28
C PHE A 32 1.67 6.88 -6.43
N VAL A 33 1.48 7.98 -5.70
CA VAL A 33 2.35 9.18 -5.74
C VAL A 33 2.98 9.40 -4.37
N GLY A 34 4.31 9.38 -4.30
CA GLY A 34 5.01 9.53 -3.03
C GLY A 34 6.52 9.30 -3.12
N ASN A 35 7.07 8.56 -2.18
CA ASN A 35 8.50 8.38 -2.05
C ASN A 35 8.89 6.95 -1.64
N SER A 36 10.03 6.79 -0.96
CA SER A 36 10.54 5.49 -0.51
C SER A 36 9.58 4.72 0.41
N PHE A 37 8.57 5.36 0.96
CA PHE A 37 7.54 4.68 1.75
C PHE A 37 6.56 3.89 0.87
N PHE A 38 6.54 4.12 -0.45
CA PHE A 38 5.89 3.21 -1.40
C PHE A 38 6.86 2.19 -1.97
N HIS A 39 8.00 2.63 -2.54
CA HIS A 39 8.88 1.65 -3.20
C HIS A 39 9.73 0.81 -2.24
N GLY A 40 9.76 1.15 -0.93
CA GLY A 40 10.69 0.53 0.01
C GLY A 40 12.13 0.99 -0.23
N ALA A 41 13.05 0.65 0.67
CA ALA A 41 14.46 1.00 0.53
C ALA A 41 15.35 -0.22 0.36
N PHE A 42 14.87 -1.38 0.75
CA PHE A 42 15.64 -2.63 0.85
C PHE A 42 14.99 -3.77 0.09
N GLU A 43 15.83 -4.66 -0.43
CA GLU A 43 15.37 -5.94 -0.95
C GLU A 43 14.86 -6.85 0.19
N PRO A 44 13.88 -7.72 -0.07
CA PRO A 44 13.25 -7.98 -1.36
C PRO A 44 12.08 -7.03 -1.69
N VAL A 45 11.70 -6.12 -0.80
CA VAL A 45 10.55 -5.21 -1.00
C VAL A 45 10.75 -4.30 -2.21
N LEU A 46 11.94 -3.70 -2.35
CA LEU A 46 12.23 -2.71 -3.39
C LEU A 46 11.93 -3.22 -4.80
N SER A 47 12.34 -4.43 -5.13
CA SER A 47 12.15 -5.04 -6.46
C SER A 47 10.90 -5.93 -6.56
N TYR A 48 10.16 -6.11 -5.46
CA TYR A 48 9.06 -7.06 -5.42
C TYR A 48 8.01 -6.78 -6.50
N ASN A 49 7.77 -7.78 -7.37
CA ASN A 49 6.78 -7.72 -8.45
C ASN A 49 6.89 -6.47 -9.35
N ALA A 50 8.10 -5.94 -9.53
CA ALA A 50 8.35 -4.74 -10.35
C ALA A 50 7.88 -4.90 -11.81
N ALA A 51 7.90 -6.12 -12.36
CA ALA A 51 7.39 -6.40 -13.70
C ALA A 51 5.85 -6.38 -13.77
N GLY A 52 5.16 -6.46 -12.64
CA GLY A 52 3.69 -6.46 -12.54
C GLY A 52 3.07 -5.05 -12.46
N ILE A 53 3.89 -4.02 -12.35
CA ILE A 53 3.45 -2.62 -12.27
C ILE A 53 4.21 -1.74 -13.28
N THR A 54 3.72 -0.52 -13.49
CA THR A 54 4.44 0.52 -14.24
C THR A 54 5.11 1.47 -13.27
N ASP A 55 6.44 1.44 -13.23
CA ASP A 55 7.23 2.44 -12.55
C ASP A 55 7.46 3.64 -13.49
N GLU A 56 6.75 4.73 -13.24
CA GLU A 56 6.75 5.92 -14.11
C GLU A 56 8.11 6.64 -14.16
N ASN A 57 9.01 6.33 -13.24
CA ASN A 57 10.36 6.89 -13.17
C ASN A 57 11.43 5.99 -13.81
N PHE A 58 11.03 4.83 -14.32
CA PHE A 58 11.94 3.91 -14.98
C PHE A 58 11.63 3.78 -16.47
N LYS A 59 12.64 4.07 -17.31
CA LYS A 59 12.57 3.83 -18.75
C LYS A 59 13.66 2.84 -19.13
N PRO A 60 13.32 1.63 -19.60
CA PRO A 60 14.31 0.66 -20.06
C PRO A 60 15.20 1.27 -21.15
N GLY A 61 16.54 1.18 -21.00
CA GLY A 61 17.52 1.69 -21.97
C GLY A 61 17.66 3.22 -22.04
N GLY A 62 16.94 3.97 -21.20
CA GLY A 62 17.03 5.43 -21.12
C GLY A 62 17.89 5.93 -19.96
N ALA A 63 18.26 7.22 -19.99
CA ALA A 63 18.70 7.91 -18.79
C ALA A 63 17.58 7.78 -17.75
N ALA A 64 17.97 7.48 -16.49
CA ALA A 64 17.00 7.45 -15.40
C ALA A 64 16.13 8.70 -15.47
N GLY A 65 14.82 8.53 -15.46
CA GLY A 65 13.87 9.63 -15.30
C GLY A 65 14.27 10.49 -14.10
N ARG A 66 13.50 11.38 -13.64
CA ARG A 66 13.78 12.25 -12.46
C ARG A 66 14.66 11.57 -11.39
N ALA A 67 15.59 12.31 -10.80
CA ALA A 67 16.68 11.86 -9.95
C ALA A 67 16.29 10.76 -8.93
N ARG A 68 16.52 9.52 -9.30
CA ARG A 68 16.58 8.39 -8.37
C ARG A 68 17.96 8.36 -7.72
N SER A 69 18.04 7.84 -6.51
CA SER A 69 19.31 7.50 -5.88
C SER A 69 20.16 6.68 -6.86
N THR A 70 21.41 7.06 -7.03
CA THR A 70 22.37 6.44 -7.97
C THR A 70 22.56 4.93 -7.75
N LEU A 71 22.21 4.41 -6.60
CA LEU A 71 22.36 2.99 -6.24
C LEU A 71 21.32 2.07 -6.90
N HIS A 72 20.14 2.58 -7.31
CA HIS A 72 19.02 1.77 -7.76
C HIS A 72 18.53 2.08 -9.19
N ASN A 73 19.32 2.82 -9.98
CA ASN A 73 18.92 3.34 -11.29
C ASN A 73 18.85 2.30 -12.42
N ARG A 74 19.10 1.02 -12.16
CA ARG A 74 19.24 0.00 -13.21
C ARG A 74 18.02 -0.88 -13.41
N ALA A 75 17.02 -0.79 -12.52
CA ALA A 75 15.82 -1.61 -12.58
C ALA A 75 14.57 -0.83 -12.15
N ALA A 76 13.42 -1.25 -12.62
CA ALA A 76 12.13 -0.78 -12.12
C ALA A 76 11.94 -1.21 -10.65
N TRP A 77 11.19 -0.42 -9.89
CA TRP A 77 10.83 -0.72 -8.52
C TRP A 77 9.39 -1.22 -8.44
N GLY A 78 9.13 -2.11 -7.49
CA GLY A 78 7.80 -2.66 -7.22
C GLY A 78 7.24 -2.17 -5.89
N GLY A 79 7.92 -2.47 -4.80
CA GLY A 79 7.56 -1.99 -3.46
C GLY A 79 6.19 -2.44 -2.98
N ILE A 80 5.58 -1.64 -2.13
CA ILE A 80 4.23 -1.86 -1.62
C ILE A 80 3.19 -1.90 -2.76
N PRO A 81 3.24 -1.02 -3.80
CA PRO A 81 2.37 -1.15 -4.97
C PRO A 81 2.52 -2.48 -5.71
N GLY A 82 3.73 -3.05 -5.77
CA GLY A 82 3.97 -4.38 -6.33
C GLY A 82 3.34 -5.50 -5.50
N ILE A 83 3.40 -5.40 -4.16
CA ILE A 83 2.71 -6.33 -3.25
C ILE A 83 1.19 -6.18 -3.42
N PHE A 84 0.66 -4.96 -3.41
CA PHE A 84 -0.77 -4.69 -3.65
C PHE A 84 -1.25 -5.30 -4.98
N LYS A 85 -0.47 -5.14 -6.06
CA LYS A 85 -0.78 -5.76 -7.37
C LYS A 85 -0.87 -7.29 -7.28
N LYS A 86 0.03 -7.91 -6.52
CA LYS A 86 0.02 -9.37 -6.33
C LYS A 86 -1.23 -9.80 -5.56
N LEU A 87 -1.54 -9.13 -4.44
CA LEU A 87 -2.73 -9.40 -3.61
C LEU A 87 -4.03 -9.23 -4.39
N THR A 88 -4.17 -8.14 -5.18
CA THR A 88 -5.36 -7.92 -6.01
C THR A 88 -5.53 -8.98 -7.08
N ALA A 89 -4.44 -9.45 -7.69
CA ALA A 89 -4.50 -10.53 -8.68
C ALA A 89 -4.94 -11.86 -8.04
N GLU A 90 -4.48 -12.17 -6.83
CA GLU A 90 -4.91 -13.37 -6.08
C GLU A 90 -6.36 -13.28 -5.62
N ALA A 91 -6.84 -12.08 -5.29
CA ALA A 91 -8.24 -11.81 -4.99
C ALA A 91 -9.16 -11.86 -6.23
N GLY A 92 -8.62 -12.12 -7.44
CA GLY A 92 -9.39 -12.11 -8.68
C GLY A 92 -9.81 -10.72 -9.14
N LEU A 93 -9.15 -9.66 -8.63
CA LEU A 93 -9.41 -8.27 -8.98
C LEU A 93 -8.46 -7.83 -10.10
N ASN A 94 -8.99 -7.07 -11.06
CA ASN A 94 -8.20 -6.59 -12.20
C ASN A 94 -7.76 -5.14 -11.96
N TYR A 95 -6.50 -4.95 -11.54
CA TYR A 95 -5.86 -3.66 -11.35
C TYR A 95 -4.71 -3.45 -12.34
N GLU A 96 -4.62 -2.26 -12.91
CA GLU A 96 -3.43 -1.74 -13.60
C GLU A 96 -2.76 -0.76 -12.66
N VAL A 97 -1.57 -1.10 -12.17
CA VAL A 97 -0.90 -0.37 -11.08
C VAL A 97 0.27 0.44 -11.62
N HIS A 98 0.29 1.72 -11.30
CA HIS A 98 1.35 2.67 -11.63
C HIS A 98 1.94 3.29 -10.37
N MET A 99 3.21 3.68 -10.40
CA MET A 99 3.91 4.29 -9.29
C MET A 99 4.78 5.46 -9.75
N GLU A 100 4.49 6.66 -9.24
CA GLU A 100 5.31 7.86 -9.32
C GLU A 100 5.91 8.11 -7.93
N ALA A 101 7.05 7.48 -7.62
CA ALA A 101 7.68 7.57 -6.31
C ALA A 101 9.16 7.90 -6.41
N ILE A 102 9.58 8.99 -5.76
CA ILE A 102 10.96 9.46 -5.72
C ILE A 102 11.43 9.54 -4.27
N SER A 103 12.54 8.85 -3.95
CA SER A 103 13.10 8.80 -2.58
C SER A 103 13.25 10.20 -1.97
N GLY A 104 12.74 10.38 -0.75
CA GLY A 104 12.88 11.60 0.03
C GLY A 104 12.06 12.79 -0.46
N GLN A 105 11.23 12.63 -1.48
CA GLN A 105 10.45 13.74 -2.03
C GLN A 105 9.10 13.93 -1.34
N THR A 106 8.54 15.11 -1.54
CA THR A 106 7.29 15.60 -0.94
C THR A 106 6.19 15.71 -2.00
N LEU A 107 4.94 15.85 -1.59
CA LEU A 107 3.83 16.14 -2.52
C LEU A 107 4.09 17.43 -3.32
N LYS A 108 4.73 18.44 -2.70
CA LYS A 108 5.17 19.65 -3.42
C LYS A 108 6.07 19.31 -4.60
N PHE A 109 7.06 18.43 -4.41
CA PHE A 109 7.95 18.01 -5.49
C PHE A 109 7.18 17.36 -6.64
N HIS A 110 6.23 16.48 -6.34
CA HIS A 110 5.41 15.81 -7.37
C HIS A 110 4.52 16.81 -8.12
N TYR A 111 3.95 17.79 -7.43
CA TYR A 111 3.21 18.87 -8.08
C TYR A 111 4.12 19.69 -9.02
N ASP A 112 5.27 20.14 -8.54
CA ASP A 112 6.16 21.02 -9.31
C ASP A 112 6.89 20.30 -10.46
N SER A 113 7.18 19.00 -10.31
CA SER A 113 8.11 18.29 -11.20
C SER A 113 7.53 17.04 -11.88
N ALA A 114 6.38 16.54 -11.41
CA ALA A 114 5.76 15.32 -11.91
C ALA A 114 4.27 15.49 -12.27
N LEU A 115 3.76 16.73 -12.30
CA LEU A 115 2.36 17.00 -12.61
C LEU A 115 1.92 16.38 -13.93
N ALA A 116 2.80 16.38 -14.93
CA ALA A 116 2.52 15.75 -16.22
C ALA A 116 2.27 14.23 -16.10
N VAL A 117 2.89 13.53 -15.14
CA VAL A 117 2.61 12.11 -14.86
C VAL A 117 1.27 11.97 -14.15
N VAL A 118 0.99 12.82 -13.16
CA VAL A 118 -0.29 12.83 -12.43
C VAL A 118 -1.47 13.05 -13.38
N GLN A 119 -1.29 13.88 -14.41
CA GLN A 119 -2.33 14.25 -15.38
C GLN A 119 -2.26 13.49 -16.70
N GLN A 120 -1.37 12.50 -16.88
CA GLN A 120 -1.16 11.85 -18.19
C GLN A 120 -2.36 11.00 -18.67
N ARG A 121 -3.24 10.62 -17.75
CA ARG A 121 -4.43 9.80 -18.07
C ARG A 121 -5.52 9.95 -16.99
N PRO A 122 -6.77 9.60 -17.30
CA PRO A 122 -7.85 9.58 -16.30
C PRO A 122 -7.71 8.36 -15.38
N TRP A 123 -7.03 8.53 -14.25
CA TRP A 123 -6.90 7.51 -13.22
C TRP A 123 -8.26 7.20 -12.58
N ASP A 124 -8.54 5.93 -12.28
CA ASP A 124 -9.73 5.55 -11.50
C ASP A 124 -9.47 5.78 -10.00
N GLN A 125 -8.23 5.54 -9.55
CA GLN A 125 -7.80 5.76 -8.18
C GLN A 125 -6.41 6.39 -8.13
N VAL A 126 -6.18 7.27 -7.14
CA VAL A 126 -4.84 7.83 -6.85
C VAL A 126 -4.60 7.78 -5.34
N VAL A 127 -3.39 7.42 -4.95
CA VAL A 127 -2.97 7.33 -3.55
C VAL A 127 -1.80 8.26 -3.31
N LEU A 128 -1.95 9.19 -2.37
CA LEU A 128 -0.98 10.25 -2.10
C LEU A 128 -0.38 10.11 -0.71
N HIS A 129 0.94 10.24 -0.55
CA HIS A 129 1.56 10.51 0.74
C HIS A 129 2.74 11.49 0.62
N ASP A 130 2.94 12.27 1.64
CA ASP A 130 4.05 13.24 1.72
C ASP A 130 5.32 12.59 2.31
N TYR A 131 6.38 13.38 2.40
CA TYR A 131 7.57 13.01 3.16
C TYR A 131 7.19 12.67 4.61
N SER A 132 7.79 11.64 5.18
CA SER A 132 7.40 11.00 6.45
C SER A 132 7.19 11.96 7.64
N THR A 133 7.92 13.08 7.67
CA THR A 133 7.75 14.13 8.69
C THR A 133 7.04 15.38 8.16
N GLY A 134 6.64 15.40 6.89
CA GLY A 134 5.91 16.54 6.31
C GLY A 134 4.65 16.91 7.08
N PRO A 135 3.77 15.92 7.35
CA PRO A 135 2.49 16.19 8.02
C PRO A 135 2.58 16.50 9.52
N VAL A 136 3.68 16.10 10.23
CA VAL A 136 3.75 16.27 11.67
C VAL A 136 3.88 17.76 12.07
N PRO A 137 3.57 18.12 13.35
CA PRO A 137 3.67 19.50 13.81
C PRO A 137 5.07 20.09 13.63
N THR A 138 5.14 21.41 13.42
CA THR A 138 6.41 22.14 13.22
C THR A 138 7.38 22.00 14.39
N ARG A 139 6.88 21.86 15.63
CA ARG A 139 7.72 21.57 16.81
C ARG A 139 8.47 20.24 16.70
N HIS A 140 8.02 19.33 15.84
CA HIS A 140 8.66 18.06 15.53
C HIS A 140 9.31 18.05 14.13
N GLY A 141 9.60 19.23 13.57
CA GLY A 141 10.28 19.40 12.29
C GLY A 141 9.40 19.23 11.05
N GLY A 142 8.07 19.16 11.21
CA GLY A 142 7.15 19.06 10.10
C GLY A 142 6.85 20.40 9.41
N GLN A 143 6.15 20.30 8.31
CA GLN A 143 5.64 21.43 7.52
C GLN A 143 4.17 21.17 7.14
N PRO A 144 3.25 21.06 8.13
CA PRO A 144 1.88 20.63 7.89
C PRO A 144 1.12 21.53 6.91
N ALA A 145 1.38 22.84 6.93
CA ALA A 145 0.74 23.75 5.98
C ALA A 145 1.11 23.43 4.52
N ARG A 146 2.37 23.01 4.27
CA ARG A 146 2.81 22.58 2.95
C ARG A 146 2.16 21.24 2.56
N PHE A 147 2.06 20.31 3.50
CA PHE A 147 1.37 19.03 3.27
C PHE A 147 -0.08 19.28 2.84
N PHE A 148 -0.85 20.07 3.57
CA PHE A 148 -2.24 20.38 3.26
C PHE A 148 -2.38 21.06 1.88
N ASP A 149 -1.60 22.12 1.62
CA ASP A 149 -1.65 22.86 0.34
C ASP A 149 -1.39 21.93 -0.86
N TYR A 150 -0.37 21.07 -0.79
CA TYR A 150 0.00 20.23 -1.94
C TYR A 150 -0.78 18.92 -2.02
N ALA A 151 -1.37 18.43 -0.95
CA ALA A 151 -2.33 17.35 -0.99
C ALA A 151 -3.58 17.77 -1.76
N THR A 152 -4.19 18.89 -1.40
CA THR A 152 -5.33 19.49 -2.11
C THR A 152 -5.01 19.78 -3.57
N ARG A 153 -3.86 20.42 -3.89
CA ARG A 153 -3.50 20.72 -5.29
C ARG A 153 -3.34 19.51 -6.17
N LEU A 154 -2.78 18.42 -5.63
CA LEU A 154 -2.65 17.17 -6.39
C LEU A 154 -3.99 16.47 -6.56
N GLU A 155 -4.85 16.53 -5.56
CA GLU A 155 -6.23 16.06 -5.64
C GLU A 155 -7.00 16.80 -6.75
N GLU A 156 -6.98 18.13 -6.76
CA GLU A 156 -7.56 18.97 -7.81
C GLU A 156 -7.00 18.65 -9.20
N ALA A 157 -5.69 18.41 -9.31
CA ALA A 157 -5.03 18.05 -10.55
C ALA A 157 -5.50 16.69 -11.11
N VAL A 158 -5.77 15.72 -10.22
CA VAL A 158 -6.35 14.43 -10.59
C VAL A 158 -7.79 14.60 -11.06
N HIS A 159 -8.61 15.36 -10.33
CA HIS A 159 -10.01 15.58 -10.68
C HIS A 159 -10.18 16.43 -11.95
N ALA A 160 -9.19 17.25 -12.29
CA ALA A 160 -9.17 17.95 -13.58
C ALA A 160 -9.11 16.98 -14.80
N THR A 161 -8.57 15.76 -14.61
CA THR A 161 -8.50 14.74 -15.66
C THR A 161 -9.61 13.69 -15.57
N ASN A 162 -10.07 13.40 -14.35
CA ASN A 162 -11.19 12.51 -14.08
C ASN A 162 -11.92 12.94 -12.79
N SER A 163 -13.01 13.66 -12.93
CA SER A 163 -13.81 14.15 -11.79
C SER A 163 -14.46 13.04 -10.95
N LYS A 164 -14.36 11.78 -11.38
CA LYS A 164 -14.86 10.61 -10.63
C LYS A 164 -13.73 9.78 -10.00
N ALA A 165 -12.47 10.22 -10.14
CA ALA A 165 -11.35 9.54 -9.52
C ALA A 165 -11.53 9.47 -8.00
N GLN A 166 -11.13 8.35 -7.41
CA GLN A 166 -11.06 8.22 -5.96
C GLN A 166 -9.64 8.56 -5.50
N VAL A 167 -9.47 9.71 -4.86
CA VAL A 167 -8.17 10.14 -4.34
C VAL A 167 -8.09 9.82 -2.85
N TYR A 168 -7.12 9.00 -2.47
CA TYR A 168 -6.88 8.59 -1.09
C TYR A 168 -5.60 9.20 -0.55
N LEU A 169 -5.63 9.57 0.71
CA LEU A 169 -4.42 9.85 1.47
C LEU A 169 -3.91 8.54 2.09
N TYR A 170 -2.59 8.33 2.06
CA TYR A 170 -1.94 7.17 2.67
C TYR A 170 -1.18 7.64 3.92
N GLU A 171 -1.75 7.36 5.08
CA GLU A 171 -1.12 7.65 6.36
C GLU A 171 0.14 6.83 6.54
N THR A 172 1.25 7.50 6.79
CA THR A 172 2.53 6.86 7.04
C THR A 172 2.69 6.50 8.52
N TRP A 173 3.70 5.67 8.84
CA TRP A 173 3.94 5.14 10.19
C TRP A 173 4.96 5.97 10.98
N ALA A 174 4.95 5.81 12.30
CA ALA A 174 5.93 6.41 13.18
C ALA A 174 7.34 5.84 12.90
N ARG A 175 8.33 6.71 12.95
CA ARG A 175 9.74 6.39 12.70
C ARG A 175 10.45 6.08 14.01
N ALA A 176 10.93 4.85 14.17
CA ALA A 176 11.68 4.43 15.35
C ALA A 176 13.01 5.18 15.50
N ASP A 177 13.67 5.52 14.37
CA ASP A 177 14.91 6.31 14.34
C ASP A 177 14.75 7.76 14.79
N LEU A 178 13.52 8.27 14.86
CA LEU A 178 13.21 9.60 15.42
C LEU A 178 12.71 9.56 16.86
N THR A 179 12.31 8.37 17.35
CA THR A 179 11.71 8.20 18.67
C THR A 179 12.71 7.72 19.71
N TYR A 180 13.46 6.65 19.41
CA TYR A 180 14.30 5.98 20.40
C TYR A 180 15.68 6.60 20.59
N PRO A 181 16.42 7.00 19.55
CA PRO A 181 17.72 7.65 19.74
C PRO A 181 17.58 9.04 20.38
N ALA A 182 18.53 9.39 21.25
CA ALA A 182 18.56 10.70 21.90
C ALA A 182 18.76 11.85 20.89
N GLY A 183 18.18 13.01 21.17
CA GLY A 183 18.38 14.23 20.37
C GLY A 183 17.61 14.25 19.05
N LYS A 184 16.64 13.35 18.85
CA LYS A 184 15.75 13.32 17.70
C LYS A 184 14.41 14.01 17.99
N ASN A 185 13.62 14.25 16.94
CA ASN A 185 12.41 15.07 17.03
C ASN A 185 11.32 14.50 17.96
N TYR A 186 11.32 13.19 18.20
CA TYR A 186 10.39 12.50 19.11
C TYR A 186 11.12 11.82 20.29
N SER A 187 12.41 12.12 20.54
CA SER A 187 13.15 11.54 21.65
C SER A 187 12.47 11.78 23.01
N GLY A 188 12.35 10.71 23.78
CA GLY A 188 11.71 10.77 25.11
C GLY A 188 10.18 10.78 25.08
N LEU A 189 9.55 10.76 23.91
CA LEU A 189 8.11 10.58 23.75
C LEU A 189 7.79 9.11 23.47
N PRO A 190 6.58 8.64 23.85
CA PRO A 190 6.09 7.33 23.39
C PRO A 190 6.00 7.27 21.87
N LEU A 191 6.16 6.07 21.28
CA LEU A 191 6.11 5.85 19.83
C LEU A 191 4.77 6.32 19.21
N ASP A 192 3.67 6.11 19.93
CA ASP A 192 2.32 6.52 19.52
C ASP A 192 2.14 8.03 19.38
N SER A 193 3.04 8.84 19.93
CA SER A 193 3.01 10.31 19.78
C SER A 193 3.18 10.71 18.33
N MET A 194 4.12 10.08 17.59
CA MET A 194 4.30 10.35 16.16
C MET A 194 3.14 9.80 15.33
N THR A 195 2.63 8.60 15.65
CA THR A 195 1.44 8.04 15.00
C THR A 195 0.25 8.98 15.18
N THR A 196 0.01 9.47 16.40
CA THR A 196 -1.08 10.40 16.71
C THR A 196 -0.96 11.71 15.92
N ASP A 197 0.24 12.27 15.78
CA ASP A 197 0.46 13.49 15.00
C ASP A 197 0.22 13.25 13.51
N LEU A 198 0.65 12.11 12.95
CA LEU A 198 0.38 11.72 11.57
C LEU A 198 -1.11 11.49 11.34
N HIS A 199 -1.77 10.70 12.20
CA HIS A 199 -3.20 10.45 12.15
C HIS A 199 -3.98 11.77 12.08
N ARG A 200 -3.74 12.68 13.03
CA ARG A 200 -4.42 13.99 13.07
C ARG A 200 -4.24 14.79 11.78
N ALA A 201 -3.05 14.78 11.19
CA ALA A 201 -2.79 15.53 9.97
C ALA A 201 -3.52 14.94 8.77
N TYR A 202 -3.40 13.63 8.52
CA TYR A 202 -4.02 12.97 7.38
C TYR A 202 -5.55 12.99 7.46
N TYR A 203 -6.12 12.71 8.64
CA TYR A 203 -7.57 12.72 8.83
C TYR A 203 -8.16 14.13 8.84
N ARG A 204 -7.41 15.13 9.36
CA ARG A 204 -7.81 16.52 9.23
C ARG A 204 -7.90 16.95 7.78
N GLU A 205 -6.91 16.59 6.95
CA GLU A 205 -6.91 16.93 5.52
C GLU A 205 -8.10 16.30 4.81
N ALA A 206 -8.32 15.00 4.97
CA ALA A 206 -9.47 14.31 4.39
C ALA A 206 -10.82 14.85 4.90
N ALA A 207 -10.88 15.41 6.11
CA ALA A 207 -12.09 16.01 6.64
C ALA A 207 -12.33 17.45 6.12
N GLN A 208 -11.28 18.19 5.84
CA GLN A 208 -11.35 19.58 5.32
C GLN A 208 -11.60 19.59 3.82
N ASP A 209 -10.92 18.77 3.06
CA ASP A 209 -11.15 18.58 1.63
C ASP A 209 -12.02 17.34 1.39
N LYS A 210 -13.32 17.59 1.13
CA LYS A 210 -14.34 16.55 0.94
C LYS A 210 -14.18 15.76 -0.37
N HIS A 211 -13.26 16.12 -1.24
CA HIS A 211 -13.00 15.40 -2.48
C HIS A 211 -12.07 14.19 -2.27
N PHE A 212 -11.36 14.12 -1.14
CA PHE A 212 -10.67 12.88 -0.80
C PHE A 212 -11.68 11.76 -0.49
N ALA A 213 -11.46 10.60 -1.10
CA ALA A 213 -12.24 9.39 -0.83
C ALA A 213 -11.95 8.80 0.58
N GLY A 214 -10.88 9.26 1.23
CA GLY A 214 -10.53 8.98 2.62
C GLY A 214 -9.05 8.68 2.83
N VAL A 215 -8.75 8.08 3.99
CA VAL A 215 -7.39 7.73 4.43
C VAL A 215 -7.19 6.22 4.43
N ALA A 216 -6.06 5.75 3.92
CA ALA A 216 -5.57 4.38 4.12
C ALA A 216 -4.69 4.38 5.39
N PRO A 217 -5.13 3.76 6.50
CA PRO A 217 -4.56 3.95 7.83
C PRO A 217 -3.36 3.02 8.10
N ALA A 218 -2.27 3.15 7.33
CA ALA A 218 -1.13 2.25 7.48
C ALA A 218 -0.35 2.51 8.77
N GLY A 219 -0.18 3.77 9.17
CA GLY A 219 0.47 4.14 10.43
C GLY A 219 -0.29 3.64 11.65
N ASP A 220 -1.60 3.82 11.66
CA ASP A 220 -2.48 3.28 12.72
C ASP A 220 -2.42 1.75 12.75
N ALA A 221 -2.36 1.07 11.59
CA ALA A 221 -2.24 -0.39 11.53
C ALA A 221 -0.91 -0.89 12.13
N TRP A 222 0.18 -0.14 11.95
CA TRP A 222 1.45 -0.46 12.62
C TRP A 222 1.32 -0.36 14.14
N LEU A 223 0.75 0.73 14.63
CA LEU A 223 0.52 0.90 16.07
C LEU A 223 -0.39 -0.21 16.61
N TRP A 224 -1.44 -0.56 15.89
CA TRP A 224 -2.35 -1.65 16.27
C TRP A 224 -1.64 -3.01 16.31
N ALA A 225 -0.76 -3.31 15.34
CA ALA A 225 0.05 -4.54 15.36
C ALA A 225 0.97 -4.62 16.61
N ILE A 226 1.53 -3.49 17.02
CA ILE A 226 2.34 -3.37 18.24
C ILE A 226 1.48 -3.60 19.48
N GLN A 227 0.33 -2.94 19.59
CA GLN A 227 -0.58 -3.06 20.72
C GLN A 227 -1.16 -4.47 20.88
N GLN A 228 -1.37 -5.18 19.77
CA GLN A 228 -1.80 -6.57 19.76
C GLN A 228 -0.66 -7.58 20.00
N GLY A 229 0.57 -7.11 20.23
CA GLY A 229 1.74 -7.94 20.49
C GLY A 229 2.21 -8.76 19.27
N VAL A 230 1.76 -8.43 18.06
CA VAL A 230 2.22 -9.06 16.81
C VAL A 230 3.56 -8.48 16.40
N ALA A 231 3.74 -7.16 16.53
CA ALA A 231 4.99 -6.47 16.21
C ALA A 231 5.69 -5.97 17.48
N MET A 232 7.01 -5.86 17.41
CA MET A 232 7.79 -5.28 18.50
C MET A 232 7.62 -3.75 18.53
N PRO A 233 7.54 -3.13 19.71
CA PRO A 233 7.42 -1.69 19.85
C PRO A 233 8.73 -0.95 19.53
N ASN A 234 9.88 -1.57 19.85
CA ASN A 234 11.19 -0.95 19.75
C ASN A 234 12.18 -1.85 19.00
N PRO A 235 12.55 -1.50 17.74
CA PRO A 235 13.49 -2.31 16.96
C PRO A 235 14.93 -2.26 17.49
N TYR A 236 15.27 -1.30 18.38
CA TYR A 236 16.56 -1.25 19.06
C TYR A 236 16.64 -2.21 20.28
N ALA A 237 15.51 -2.77 20.70
CA ALA A 237 15.40 -3.76 21.76
C ALA A 237 14.50 -4.92 21.31
N PRO A 238 15.02 -5.81 20.45
CA PRO A 238 14.21 -6.86 19.82
C PRO A 238 13.54 -7.79 20.85
N GLU A 239 12.30 -8.16 20.58
CA GLU A 239 11.50 -9.06 21.40
C GLU A 239 11.25 -10.38 20.67
N ALA A 240 11.54 -11.51 21.33
CA ALA A 240 11.32 -12.83 20.75
C ALA A 240 9.84 -13.07 20.43
N GLY A 241 9.57 -13.68 19.29
CA GLY A 241 8.21 -14.02 18.84
C GLY A 241 7.40 -12.86 18.27
N LYS A 242 7.98 -11.65 18.20
CA LYS A 242 7.38 -10.48 17.54
C LYS A 242 8.13 -10.14 16.26
N VAL A 243 7.41 -9.62 15.27
CA VAL A 243 8.02 -9.16 14.01
C VAL A 243 8.50 -7.72 14.12
N ASP A 244 9.54 -7.38 13.39
CA ASP A 244 9.97 -5.99 13.19
C ASP A 244 9.31 -5.43 11.94
N LEU A 245 8.48 -4.40 12.08
CA LEU A 245 7.84 -3.74 10.95
C LEU A 245 8.80 -2.82 10.20
N TRP A 246 9.86 -2.33 10.87
CA TRP A 246 10.88 -1.49 10.26
C TRP A 246 11.97 -2.34 9.62
N GLY A 247 12.59 -1.79 8.58
CA GLY A 247 13.80 -2.32 7.99
C GLY A 247 15.06 -2.02 8.82
N PRO A 248 16.25 -2.38 8.32
CA PRO A 248 17.52 -2.24 9.05
C PRO A 248 17.87 -0.81 9.49
N ASP A 249 17.29 0.19 8.86
CA ASP A 249 17.50 1.61 9.21
C ASP A 249 16.49 2.14 10.24
N HIS A 250 15.56 1.30 10.72
CA HIS A 250 14.50 1.64 11.65
C HIS A 250 13.59 2.78 11.18
N TYR A 251 13.52 2.95 9.86
CA TYR A 251 12.83 4.01 9.16
C TYR A 251 11.88 3.48 8.07
N HIS A 252 12.44 2.76 7.08
CA HIS A 252 11.69 2.17 5.99
C HIS A 252 11.01 0.87 6.41
N PRO A 253 10.03 0.38 5.64
CA PRO A 253 9.33 -0.85 6.01
C PRO A 253 10.22 -2.08 5.78
N SER A 254 10.14 -3.05 6.69
CA SER A 254 10.57 -4.42 6.45
C SER A 254 9.59 -5.15 5.52
N ILE A 255 9.83 -6.43 5.25
CA ILE A 255 8.88 -7.30 4.55
C ILE A 255 7.52 -7.34 5.27
N TYR A 256 7.52 -7.36 6.60
CA TYR A 256 6.29 -7.41 7.42
C TYR A 256 5.52 -6.10 7.37
N GLY A 257 6.23 -4.96 7.50
CA GLY A 257 5.62 -3.63 7.39
C GLY A 257 5.06 -3.37 5.99
N ALA A 258 5.80 -3.73 4.95
CA ALA A 258 5.37 -3.58 3.57
C ALA A 258 4.14 -4.45 3.25
N TYR A 259 4.12 -5.69 3.73
CA TYR A 259 2.99 -6.61 3.57
C TYR A 259 1.74 -6.11 4.30
N LEU A 260 1.87 -5.68 5.57
CA LEU A 260 0.77 -5.08 6.34
C LEU A 260 0.17 -3.89 5.61
N ASN A 261 1.02 -3.01 5.09
CA ASN A 261 0.59 -1.82 4.33
C ASN A 261 -0.18 -2.20 3.05
N ALA A 262 0.29 -3.22 2.33
CA ALA A 262 -0.41 -3.70 1.14
C ALA A 262 -1.78 -4.33 1.48
N CYS A 263 -1.90 -5.02 2.62
CA CYS A 263 -3.19 -5.53 3.12
C CYS A 263 -4.15 -4.39 3.49
N VAL A 264 -3.65 -3.30 4.12
CA VAL A 264 -4.44 -2.08 4.40
C VAL A 264 -4.95 -1.46 3.11
N LEU A 265 -4.08 -1.33 2.10
CA LEU A 265 -4.45 -0.80 0.78
C LEU A 265 -5.47 -1.71 0.08
N LEU A 266 -5.31 -3.03 0.15
CA LEU A 266 -6.26 -3.99 -0.43
C LEU A 266 -7.68 -3.80 0.16
N ASP A 267 -7.77 -3.70 1.47
CA ASP A 267 -9.07 -3.50 2.13
C ASP A 267 -9.65 -2.11 1.82
N ARG A 268 -8.82 -1.07 1.93
CA ARG A 268 -9.29 0.31 1.80
C ARG A 268 -9.67 0.71 0.38
N LEU A 269 -8.87 0.30 -0.61
CA LEU A 269 -9.03 0.73 -2.01
C LEU A 269 -9.87 -0.24 -2.83
N ALA A 270 -9.70 -1.54 -2.59
CA ALA A 270 -10.39 -2.58 -3.36
C ALA A 270 -11.61 -3.15 -2.64
N HIS A 271 -11.87 -2.73 -1.39
CA HIS A 271 -12.95 -3.22 -0.54
C HIS A 271 -12.95 -4.76 -0.41
N TYR A 272 -11.73 -5.34 -0.41
CA TYR A 272 -11.55 -6.78 -0.27
C TYR A 272 -10.98 -7.09 1.12
N ASP A 273 -11.65 -7.94 1.85
CA ASP A 273 -11.21 -8.39 3.18
C ASP A 273 -9.92 -9.22 3.06
N PRO A 274 -8.76 -8.70 3.53
CA PRO A 274 -7.48 -9.37 3.37
C PRO A 274 -7.42 -10.75 4.05
N ARG A 275 -8.27 -11.03 5.04
CA ARG A 275 -8.34 -12.33 5.71
C ARG A 275 -8.79 -13.45 4.77
N GLN A 276 -9.50 -13.10 3.69
CA GLN A 276 -9.93 -14.07 2.66
C GLN A 276 -8.76 -14.62 1.83
N LEU A 277 -7.61 -13.96 1.83
CA LEU A 277 -6.39 -14.47 1.21
C LEU A 277 -5.86 -15.71 1.96
N GLY A 278 -5.97 -15.72 3.29
CA GLY A 278 -5.63 -16.85 4.14
C GLY A 278 -4.12 -17.08 4.29
N ALA A 279 -3.76 -18.26 4.83
CA ALA A 279 -2.41 -18.62 5.22
C ALA A 279 -1.47 -18.97 4.05
N HIS A 280 -2.02 -19.28 2.88
CA HIS A 280 -1.25 -19.72 1.70
C HIS A 280 -1.18 -18.67 0.60
N GLU A 281 -1.33 -17.43 0.98
CA GLU A 281 -1.24 -16.27 0.13
C GLU A 281 0.19 -16.14 -0.42
N LYS A 282 0.30 -15.85 -1.71
CA LYS A 282 1.58 -15.98 -2.45
C LYS A 282 2.54 -14.81 -2.19
N ALA A 283 2.04 -13.59 -1.97
CA ALA A 283 2.93 -12.46 -1.72
C ALA A 283 3.66 -12.62 -0.38
N ALA A 284 2.98 -13.12 0.66
CA ALA A 284 3.61 -13.45 1.93
C ALA A 284 4.65 -14.56 1.75
N ALA A 285 4.31 -15.63 1.02
CA ALA A 285 5.23 -16.74 0.74
C ALA A 285 6.46 -16.27 -0.05
N ASP A 286 6.27 -15.46 -1.10
CA ASP A 286 7.34 -14.90 -1.93
C ASP A 286 8.30 -14.01 -1.10
N LEU A 287 7.77 -13.28 -0.10
CA LEU A 287 8.53 -12.43 0.82
C LEU A 287 9.18 -13.21 1.98
N GLY A 288 8.91 -14.52 2.11
CA GLY A 288 9.40 -15.34 3.21
C GLY A 288 8.69 -15.10 4.55
N ILE A 289 7.47 -14.60 4.53
CA ILE A 289 6.62 -14.37 5.71
C ILE A 289 5.95 -15.71 6.06
N ALA A 290 6.10 -16.13 7.32
CA ALA A 290 5.47 -17.36 7.80
C ALA A 290 3.94 -17.26 7.74
N PRO A 291 3.22 -18.35 7.38
CA PRO A 291 1.77 -18.33 7.18
C PRO A 291 0.96 -17.80 8.37
N GLU A 292 1.36 -18.15 9.59
CA GLU A 292 0.72 -17.69 10.83
C GLU A 292 0.95 -16.18 11.09
N VAL A 293 2.05 -15.62 10.62
CA VAL A 293 2.33 -14.18 10.69
C VAL A 293 1.51 -13.44 9.64
N ALA A 294 1.45 -13.96 8.41
CA ALA A 294 0.64 -13.39 7.34
C ALA A 294 -0.83 -13.23 7.76
N VAL A 295 -1.43 -14.29 8.32
CA VAL A 295 -2.82 -14.25 8.82
C VAL A 295 -3.01 -13.22 9.94
N LYS A 296 -2.04 -13.06 10.85
CA LYS A 296 -2.10 -12.02 11.89
C LYS A 296 -2.08 -10.62 11.28
N LEU A 297 -1.19 -10.36 10.31
CA LEU A 297 -1.08 -9.06 9.64
C LEU A 297 -2.33 -8.74 8.78
N GLN A 298 -2.90 -9.73 8.09
CA GLN A 298 -4.18 -9.61 7.39
C GLN A 298 -5.32 -9.19 8.33
N ARG A 299 -5.38 -9.82 9.52
CA ARG A 299 -6.36 -9.49 10.56
C ARG A 299 -6.17 -8.07 11.10
N ILE A 300 -4.94 -7.66 11.39
CA ILE A 300 -4.60 -6.29 11.82
C ILE A 300 -5.07 -5.25 10.80
N ALA A 301 -4.77 -5.47 9.51
CA ALA A 301 -5.20 -4.57 8.44
C ALA A 301 -6.73 -4.45 8.39
N TYR A 302 -7.44 -5.57 8.44
CA TYR A 302 -8.91 -5.61 8.45
C TYR A 302 -9.51 -4.86 9.65
N GLU A 303 -9.03 -5.11 10.86
CA GLU A 303 -9.51 -4.47 12.07
C GLU A 303 -9.29 -2.96 12.03
N GLN A 304 -8.11 -2.51 11.59
CA GLN A 304 -7.77 -1.10 11.57
C GLN A 304 -8.52 -0.30 10.50
N VAL A 305 -8.69 -0.85 9.30
CA VAL A 305 -9.47 -0.16 8.25
C VAL A 305 -10.91 0.09 8.71
N ARG A 306 -11.50 -0.82 9.48
CA ARG A 306 -12.87 -0.65 10.01
C ARG A 306 -12.94 0.28 11.22
N ALA A 307 -11.92 0.26 12.08
CA ALA A 307 -11.85 1.20 13.20
C ALA A 307 -11.65 2.65 12.76
N ALA A 308 -10.92 2.84 11.66
CA ALA A 308 -10.63 4.16 11.08
C ALA A 308 -11.83 4.77 10.31
N TRP A 309 -12.89 4.02 10.08
CA TRP A 309 -14.10 4.50 9.41
C TRP A 309 -15.25 4.61 10.43
N PRO A 310 -15.57 5.81 10.94
CA PRO A 310 -16.83 6.01 11.63
C PRO A 310 -17.98 5.80 10.63
N HIS A 311 -18.87 4.89 10.95
CA HIS A 311 -20.11 4.59 10.21
C HIS A 311 -21.05 5.79 10.16
#